data_cf50f55232057a7454a4739a30a39f29
#
_entry.id   cf50f55232057a7454a4739a30a39f29
#
_cell.length_a   1.000
_cell.length_b   1.000
_cell.length_c   1.000
_cell.angle_alpha   90.00
_cell.angle_beta   90.00
_cell.angle_gamma   90.00
#
_symmetry.space_group_name_H-M   'P 1'
#
loop_
_entity.id
_entity.type
_entity.pdbx_description
1 polymer ?
#
loop_
_entity_poly.entity_id
_entity_poly.type
_entity_poly.pdbx_seq_one_letter_code
_entity_poly.pdbx_strand_id
1 'polypeptide(L)'
;RQMCIRDRDIMSTVNGDIVVFTGNSNTSLVDKICEDLGIDKGKCTVSTFSDGEISIDIGISVRGKDAFIIQSTSSPVNDNLMELLILIDALKRASAGRINAVIPYYGYARQDRKTKAREPITSKLVADLLTKAGADRVVAMDLHAGQIQGYFDIPVDHLTAVPYLARYFKDIVKEDDFVVVSPDLGGVTRTRKFANELNLPIAIIEKRRPKANVSEVMNIIGDVDGKSVILVDDIADTAGTITQAADALKAKGAKYVYGAATHGVLSGPAIERIKNSSLEKFVITDTIE
;
A
#
# COMPACT_ATOMS: atom_id res chain seq x y z
N ARG A 1 37.80 24.24 -16.76
CA ARG A 1 37.78 23.51 -15.48
C ARG A 1 36.45 22.73 -15.43
N GLN A 2 36.52 21.44 -15.75
CA GLN A 2 35.44 20.53 -15.49
C GLN A 2 35.35 20.32 -13.95
N MET A 3 34.25 20.76 -13.37
CA MET A 3 33.94 20.47 -11.97
C MET A 3 33.39 19.04 -11.94
N CYS A 4 34.20 18.05 -11.53
CA CYS A 4 33.71 16.73 -11.24
C CYS A 4 32.89 16.78 -9.93
N ILE A 5 31.59 16.80 -10.07
CA ILE A 5 30.69 16.55 -8.94
C ILE A 5 30.80 15.04 -8.63
N ARG A 6 31.33 14.69 -7.45
CA ARG A 6 31.33 13.31 -6.99
C ARG A 6 29.88 12.90 -6.67
N ASP A 7 29.48 11.69 -7.04
CA ASP A 7 28.14 11.15 -6.83
C ASP A 7 27.64 11.27 -5.38
N ARG A 8 28.51 11.42 -4.40
CA ARG A 8 28.17 11.70 -3.00
C ARG A 8 27.60 13.08 -2.73
N ASP A 9 27.82 14.07 -3.63
CA ASP A 9 27.35 15.44 -3.44
C ASP A 9 25.90 15.62 -3.95
N ILE A 10 25.32 14.61 -4.62
CA ILE A 10 23.95 14.66 -5.15
C ILE A 10 22.89 14.49 -4.05
N MET A 11 23.27 13.97 -2.87
CA MET A 11 22.36 13.77 -1.75
C MET A 11 22.25 14.95 -0.78
N SER A 12 22.99 16.03 -0.97
CA SER A 12 22.76 17.26 -0.20
C SER A 12 21.53 17.97 -0.74
N THR A 13 20.41 17.80 -0.09
CA THR A 13 19.16 18.49 -0.44
C THR A 13 19.22 19.93 0.06
N VAL A 14 18.40 20.80 -0.53
CA VAL A 14 18.20 22.19 -0.07
C VAL A 14 17.87 22.27 1.42
N ASN A 15 17.40 21.15 2.01
CA ASN A 15 16.99 21.03 3.42
C ASN A 15 17.97 20.24 4.32
N GLY A 16 19.22 20.00 3.86
CA GLY A 16 20.25 19.26 4.63
C GLY A 16 20.33 17.76 4.31
N ASP A 17 21.12 17.03 5.13
CA ASP A 17 21.33 15.60 4.94
C ASP A 17 20.05 14.79 5.20
N ILE A 18 19.87 13.73 4.42
CA ILE A 18 18.77 12.77 4.61
C ILE A 18 19.04 11.92 5.85
N VAL A 19 17.98 11.70 6.63
CA VAL A 19 17.96 10.72 7.71
C VAL A 19 16.67 9.92 7.67
N VAL A 20 16.77 8.59 7.81
CA VAL A 20 15.63 7.68 7.76
C VAL A 20 15.37 7.09 9.14
N PHE A 21 14.13 7.18 9.59
CA PHE A 21 13.62 6.57 10.82
C PHE A 21 12.54 5.53 10.51
N THR A 22 12.34 4.60 11.43
CA THR A 22 11.25 3.64 11.39
C THR A 22 10.53 3.57 12.73
N GLY A 23 9.21 3.35 12.71
CA GLY A 23 8.52 2.76 13.84
C GLY A 23 8.63 1.22 13.82
N ASN A 24 7.70 0.54 14.46
CA ASN A 24 7.77 -0.91 14.64
C ASN A 24 7.03 -1.72 13.55
N SER A 25 6.28 -1.07 12.65
CA SER A 25 5.33 -1.76 11.76
C SER A 25 5.96 -2.54 10.61
N ASN A 26 7.16 -2.14 10.13
CA ASN A 26 7.82 -2.80 8.99
C ASN A 26 9.31 -2.44 8.96
N THR A 27 10.05 -2.97 9.91
CA THR A 27 11.48 -2.69 10.06
C THR A 27 12.33 -3.33 8.96
N SER A 28 11.91 -4.49 8.46
CA SER A 28 12.62 -5.21 7.39
C SER A 28 12.61 -4.45 6.06
N LEU A 29 11.51 -3.78 5.72
CA LEU A 29 11.44 -2.92 4.54
C LEU A 29 12.38 -1.72 4.67
N VAL A 30 12.44 -1.12 5.86
CA VAL A 30 13.32 0.04 6.10
C VAL A 30 14.78 -0.33 6.03
N ASP A 31 15.17 -1.53 6.51
CA ASP A 31 16.52 -2.04 6.38
C ASP A 31 16.95 -2.18 4.92
N LYS A 32 16.10 -2.76 4.08
CA LYS A 32 16.33 -2.86 2.63
C LYS A 32 16.46 -1.49 1.96
N ILE A 33 15.58 -0.54 2.32
CA ILE A 33 15.62 0.83 1.78
C ILE A 33 16.94 1.52 2.15
N CYS A 34 17.37 1.41 3.40
CA CYS A 34 18.63 2.01 3.84
C CYS A 34 19.83 1.36 3.16
N GLU A 35 19.81 0.04 2.96
CA GLU A 35 20.84 -0.71 2.21
C GLU A 35 20.91 -0.21 0.75
N ASP A 36 19.78 -0.12 0.05
CA ASP A 36 19.70 0.37 -1.33
C ASP A 36 20.20 1.82 -1.48
N LEU A 37 19.90 2.67 -0.48
CA LEU A 37 20.35 4.05 -0.45
C LEU A 37 21.81 4.22 0.01
N GLY A 38 22.42 3.18 0.57
CA GLY A 38 23.77 3.24 1.13
C GLY A 38 23.89 4.17 2.35
N ILE A 39 22.84 4.25 3.19
CA ILE A 39 22.79 5.09 4.39
C ILE A 39 22.42 4.27 5.61
N ASP A 40 22.87 4.73 6.78
CA ASP A 40 22.45 4.13 8.07
C ASP A 40 21.08 4.65 8.52
N LYS A 41 20.31 3.79 9.20
CA LYS A 41 19.11 4.24 9.91
C LYS A 41 19.46 5.23 11.01
N GLY A 42 18.65 6.25 11.17
CA GLY A 42 18.69 7.15 12.33
C GLY A 42 18.46 6.38 13.63
N LYS A 43 19.30 6.62 14.64
CA LYS A 43 19.12 6.01 15.95
C LYS A 43 17.81 6.50 16.58
N CYS A 44 16.88 5.59 16.75
CA CYS A 44 15.59 5.83 17.37
C CYS A 44 15.17 4.58 18.13
N THR A 45 14.63 4.77 19.32
CA THR A 45 13.99 3.70 20.10
C THR A 45 12.50 3.98 20.19
N VAL A 46 11.69 3.02 19.76
CA VAL A 46 10.23 3.04 19.87
C VAL A 46 9.83 1.91 20.80
N SER A 47 9.25 2.24 21.93
CA SER A 47 8.86 1.31 22.98
C SER A 47 7.49 1.65 23.55
N THR A 48 6.98 0.80 24.41
CA THR A 48 5.69 0.99 25.08
C THR A 48 5.89 0.96 26.59
N PHE A 49 5.31 1.91 27.30
CA PHE A 49 5.23 1.87 28.77
C PHE A 49 4.29 0.76 29.23
N SER A 50 4.36 0.42 30.51
CA SER A 50 3.55 -0.67 31.10
C SER A 50 2.04 -0.44 31.06
N ASP A 51 1.61 0.81 30.92
CA ASP A 51 0.20 1.23 30.76
C ASP A 51 -0.26 1.25 29.30
N GLY A 52 0.66 0.98 28.34
CA GLY A 52 0.38 0.94 26.90
C GLY A 52 0.69 2.23 26.16
N GLU A 53 1.14 3.30 26.83
CA GLU A 53 1.57 4.52 26.15
C GLU A 53 2.87 4.30 25.38
N ILE A 54 2.97 4.92 24.19
CA ILE A 54 4.14 4.82 23.33
C ILE A 54 5.21 5.80 23.78
N SER A 55 6.44 5.33 23.89
CA SER A 55 7.63 6.10 24.19
C SER A 55 8.59 6.10 23.02
N ILE A 56 9.06 7.29 22.64
CA ILE A 56 10.02 7.48 21.54
C ILE A 56 11.23 8.26 22.03
N ASP A 57 12.42 7.76 21.69
CA ASP A 57 13.69 8.44 21.94
C ASP A 57 14.48 8.56 20.64
N ILE A 58 14.81 9.80 20.23
CA ILE A 58 15.62 10.11 19.05
C ILE A 58 17.07 10.28 19.49
N GLY A 59 17.89 9.28 19.22
CA GLY A 59 19.28 9.20 19.70
C GLY A 59 20.32 10.01 18.90
N ILE A 60 19.90 10.86 17.95
CA ILE A 60 20.79 11.70 17.11
C ILE A 60 20.22 13.10 16.92
N SER A 61 21.08 14.07 16.62
CA SER A 61 20.63 15.40 16.21
C SER A 61 20.02 15.37 14.81
N VAL A 62 18.80 15.87 14.69
CA VAL A 62 18.06 15.98 13.41
C VAL A 62 17.86 17.42 12.97
N ARG A 63 18.47 18.39 13.68
CA ARG A 63 18.32 19.82 13.40
C ARG A 63 18.70 20.13 11.95
N GLY A 64 17.75 20.71 11.20
CA GLY A 64 17.90 21.10 9.81
C GLY A 64 17.98 19.92 8.81
N LYS A 65 17.87 18.67 9.26
CA LYS A 65 17.90 17.49 8.37
C LYS A 65 16.59 17.27 7.66
N ASP A 66 16.64 16.58 6.49
CA ASP A 66 15.50 16.06 5.76
C ASP A 66 15.16 14.68 6.31
N ALA A 67 14.17 14.61 7.20
CA ALA A 67 13.82 13.41 7.93
C ALA A 67 12.70 12.62 7.23
N PHE A 68 12.91 11.34 7.01
CA PHE A 68 11.94 10.39 6.48
C PHE A 68 11.56 9.40 7.57
N ILE A 69 10.27 9.31 7.88
CA ILE A 69 9.71 8.30 8.78
C ILE A 69 8.99 7.28 7.94
N ILE A 70 9.45 6.03 7.93
CA ILE A 70 8.82 4.95 7.20
C ILE A 70 8.03 4.11 8.19
N GLN A 71 6.70 4.14 8.09
CA GLN A 71 5.79 3.45 9.00
C GLN A 71 4.48 3.10 8.30
N SER A 72 4.20 1.82 8.11
CA SER A 72 2.88 1.36 7.68
C SER A 72 1.89 1.47 8.83
N THR A 73 0.68 1.96 8.55
CA THR A 73 -0.39 2.02 9.55
C THR A 73 -1.31 0.80 9.44
N SER A 74 -0.67 -0.39 9.34
CA SER A 74 -1.27 -1.73 9.38
C SER A 74 -1.55 -2.17 10.82
N SER A 75 -2.05 -3.38 10.97
CA SER A 75 -2.29 -3.95 12.31
C SER A 75 -0.99 -4.11 13.13
N PRO A 76 -1.02 -3.71 14.42
CA PRO A 76 -2.08 -3.04 15.18
C PRO A 76 -2.25 -1.57 14.74
N VAL A 77 -3.36 -1.27 14.06
CA VAL A 77 -3.56 -0.04 13.27
C VAL A 77 -3.43 1.23 14.10
N ASN A 78 -4.06 1.25 15.28
CA ASN A 78 -4.09 2.45 16.13
C ASN A 78 -2.72 2.71 16.78
N ASP A 79 -2.02 1.66 17.18
CA ASP A 79 -0.69 1.77 17.78
C ASP A 79 0.32 2.26 16.76
N ASN A 80 0.34 1.66 15.56
CA ASN A 80 1.22 2.07 14.47
C ASN A 80 0.93 3.50 13.97
N LEU A 81 -0.34 3.91 13.97
CA LEU A 81 -0.69 5.31 13.66
C LEU A 81 -0.19 6.25 14.76
N MET A 82 -0.37 5.88 16.04
CA MET A 82 0.09 6.71 17.15
C MET A 82 1.61 6.80 17.20
N GLU A 83 2.35 5.69 16.94
CA GLU A 83 3.80 5.73 16.79
C GLU A 83 4.23 6.75 15.72
N LEU A 84 3.59 6.72 14.56
CA LEU A 84 3.88 7.66 13.47
C LEU A 84 3.65 9.11 13.89
N LEU A 85 2.53 9.41 14.54
CA LEU A 85 2.20 10.76 15.00
C LEU A 85 3.22 11.27 16.04
N ILE A 86 3.62 10.44 17.00
CA ILE A 86 4.59 10.79 18.04
C ILE A 86 5.99 10.96 17.42
N LEU A 87 6.40 10.12 16.46
CA LEU A 87 7.66 10.28 15.72
C LEU A 87 7.70 11.63 14.99
N ILE A 88 6.63 12.00 14.31
CA ILE A 88 6.51 13.30 13.63
C ILE A 88 6.65 14.45 14.64
N ASP A 89 5.94 14.41 15.77
CA ASP A 89 6.02 15.45 16.79
C ASP A 89 7.43 15.54 17.41
N ALA A 90 8.07 14.40 17.69
CA ALA A 90 9.44 14.36 18.21
C ALA A 90 10.44 15.02 17.26
N LEU A 91 10.39 14.70 15.97
CA LEU A 91 11.26 15.29 14.96
C LEU A 91 11.00 16.79 14.77
N LYS A 92 9.73 17.21 14.81
CA LYS A 92 9.35 18.62 14.77
C LYS A 92 9.93 19.41 15.96
N ARG A 93 9.80 18.87 17.17
CA ARG A 93 10.38 19.48 18.38
C ARG A 93 11.90 19.48 18.38
N ALA A 94 12.52 18.49 17.73
CA ALA A 94 13.97 18.43 17.54
C ALA A 94 14.48 19.33 16.40
N SER A 95 13.60 20.12 15.78
CA SER A 95 13.92 21.08 14.70
C SER A 95 14.42 20.40 13.42
N ALA A 96 13.85 19.26 13.02
CA ALA A 96 14.07 18.73 11.68
C ALA A 96 13.73 19.79 10.62
N GLY A 97 14.48 19.84 9.53
CA GLY A 97 14.28 20.82 8.47
C GLY A 97 13.05 20.54 7.62
N ARG A 98 12.76 19.26 7.39
CA ARG A 98 11.55 18.76 6.74
C ARG A 98 11.23 17.37 7.28
N ILE A 99 9.95 17.06 7.41
CA ILE A 99 9.46 15.77 7.92
C ILE A 99 8.58 15.12 6.85
N ASN A 100 9.06 14.01 6.29
CA ASN A 100 8.37 13.21 5.28
C ASN A 100 7.81 11.95 5.93
N ALA A 101 6.49 11.82 5.95
CA ALA A 101 5.81 10.61 6.41
C ALA A 101 5.66 9.64 5.23
N VAL A 102 6.47 8.58 5.22
CA VAL A 102 6.41 7.52 4.21
C VAL A 102 5.56 6.39 4.78
N ILE A 103 4.38 6.19 4.18
CA ILE A 103 3.35 5.30 4.69
C ILE A 103 3.08 4.23 3.61
N PRO A 104 3.86 3.11 3.59
CA PRO A 104 3.70 2.06 2.59
C PRO A 104 2.28 1.51 2.55
N TYR A 105 1.64 1.31 3.70
CA TYR A 105 0.22 1.02 3.81
C TYR A 105 -0.49 2.09 4.65
N TYR A 106 -1.43 2.81 4.02
CA TYR A 106 -2.24 3.84 4.65
C TYR A 106 -3.51 3.23 5.24
N GLY A 107 -3.52 3.03 6.55
CA GLY A 107 -4.68 2.53 7.29
C GLY A 107 -5.87 3.49 7.19
N TYR A 108 -7.08 2.96 7.37
CA TYR A 108 -8.35 3.70 7.21
C TYR A 108 -8.63 4.22 5.79
N ALA A 109 -7.81 3.91 4.79
CA ALA A 109 -8.00 4.32 3.40
C ALA A 109 -9.37 3.93 2.82
N ARG A 110 -9.95 2.81 3.27
CA ARG A 110 -11.26 2.32 2.82
C ARG A 110 -12.46 3.12 3.37
N GLN A 111 -12.20 4.02 4.33
CA GLN A 111 -13.19 4.96 4.88
C GLN A 111 -12.98 6.35 4.28
N ASP A 112 -12.93 6.42 2.96
CA ASP A 112 -12.66 7.62 2.17
C ASP A 112 -13.92 8.47 1.90
N ARG A 113 -15.09 7.90 2.07
CA ARG A 113 -16.39 8.55 1.81
C ARG A 113 -17.49 7.97 2.69
N LYS A 114 -18.57 8.70 2.82
CA LYS A 114 -19.79 8.21 3.44
C LYS A 114 -20.56 7.34 2.45
N THR A 115 -20.86 6.12 2.82
CA THR A 115 -21.74 5.19 2.08
C THR A 115 -23.15 5.19 2.66
N LYS A 116 -23.28 5.59 3.93
CA LYS A 116 -24.55 5.75 4.66
C LYS A 116 -24.56 7.08 5.41
N ALA A 117 -25.75 7.50 5.85
CA ALA A 117 -25.90 8.68 6.69
C ALA A 117 -25.12 8.49 8.02
N ARG A 118 -24.50 9.58 8.50
CA ARG A 118 -23.79 9.66 9.79
C ARG A 118 -22.51 8.83 9.92
N GLU A 119 -21.98 8.31 8.83
CA GLU A 119 -20.67 7.68 8.81
C GLU A 119 -19.54 8.72 8.86
N PRO A 120 -18.37 8.38 9.44
CA PRO A 120 -17.18 9.22 9.38
C PRO A 120 -16.52 9.15 8.00
N ILE A 121 -15.56 10.05 7.76
CA ILE A 121 -14.55 9.96 6.70
C ILE A 121 -13.20 9.85 7.40
N THR A 122 -12.88 8.66 7.90
CA THR A 122 -11.71 8.45 8.78
C THR A 122 -10.40 8.64 8.02
N SER A 123 -10.38 8.37 6.72
CA SER A 123 -9.23 8.66 5.86
C SER A 123 -8.84 10.15 5.88
N LYS A 124 -9.84 11.06 5.90
CA LYS A 124 -9.60 12.51 6.06
C LYS A 124 -9.13 12.86 7.46
N LEU A 125 -9.72 12.25 8.50
CA LEU A 125 -9.28 12.48 9.88
C LEU A 125 -7.81 12.13 10.05
N VAL A 126 -7.36 10.98 9.53
CA VAL A 126 -5.94 10.57 9.59
C VAL A 126 -5.05 11.56 8.86
N ALA A 127 -5.45 12.06 7.67
CA ALA A 127 -4.71 13.08 6.93
C ALA A 127 -4.54 14.37 7.75
N ASP A 128 -5.59 14.80 8.44
CA ASP A 128 -5.56 15.99 9.30
C ASP A 128 -4.63 15.79 10.52
N LEU A 129 -4.66 14.61 11.13
CA LEU A 129 -3.79 14.28 12.26
C LEU A 129 -2.32 14.30 11.86
N LEU A 130 -1.94 13.71 10.73
CA LEU A 130 -0.57 13.72 10.20
C LEU A 130 -0.08 15.14 9.92
N THR A 131 -0.90 15.93 9.25
CA THR A 131 -0.61 17.35 8.96
C THR A 131 -0.46 18.15 10.24
N LYS A 132 -1.36 17.96 11.20
CA LYS A 132 -1.34 18.68 12.49
C LYS A 132 -0.16 18.29 13.36
N ALA A 133 0.23 17.02 13.35
CA ALA A 133 1.43 16.53 14.04
C ALA A 133 2.71 17.23 13.54
N GLY A 134 2.75 17.55 12.24
CA GLY A 134 3.85 18.32 11.66
C GLY A 134 4.53 17.68 10.47
N ALA A 135 3.89 16.73 9.80
CA ALA A 135 4.38 16.26 8.51
C ALA A 135 4.34 17.38 7.47
N ASP A 136 5.42 17.52 6.70
CA ASP A 136 5.54 18.48 5.60
C ASP A 136 5.19 17.83 4.24
N ARG A 137 5.27 16.51 4.15
CA ARG A 137 4.98 15.70 2.96
C ARG A 137 4.54 14.30 3.38
N VAL A 138 3.67 13.71 2.58
CA VAL A 138 3.30 12.28 2.69
C VAL A 138 3.74 11.56 1.43
N VAL A 139 4.31 10.36 1.58
CA VAL A 139 4.56 9.40 0.50
C VAL A 139 3.76 8.15 0.81
N ALA A 140 2.89 7.73 -0.10
CA ALA A 140 2.04 6.54 0.10
C ALA A 140 2.04 5.66 -1.15
N MET A 141 1.85 4.35 -0.94
CA MET A 141 1.77 3.37 -2.03
C MET A 141 0.31 2.97 -2.24
N ASP A 142 -0.15 2.98 -3.49
CA ASP A 142 -1.47 2.50 -3.94
C ASP A 142 -2.62 2.79 -2.96
N LEU A 143 -2.89 4.07 -2.71
CA LEU A 143 -4.04 4.49 -1.90
C LEU A 143 -5.32 3.87 -2.46
N HIS A 144 -6.19 3.38 -1.58
CA HIS A 144 -7.45 2.71 -1.96
C HIS A 144 -8.27 3.54 -2.96
N ALA A 145 -8.28 4.84 -2.80
CA ALA A 145 -8.92 5.76 -3.71
C ALA A 145 -7.99 6.95 -4.00
N GLY A 146 -7.77 7.26 -5.27
CA GLY A 146 -6.82 8.31 -5.70
C GLY A 146 -7.17 9.70 -5.18
N GLN A 147 -8.45 9.98 -4.90
CA GLN A 147 -8.91 11.25 -4.32
C GLN A 147 -8.45 11.48 -2.88
N ILE A 148 -7.97 10.46 -2.15
CA ILE A 148 -7.40 10.60 -0.81
C ILE A 148 -6.23 11.60 -0.80
N GLN A 149 -5.49 11.72 -1.91
CA GLN A 149 -4.47 12.75 -2.07
C GLN A 149 -5.01 14.17 -1.80
N GLY A 150 -6.26 14.43 -2.18
CA GLY A 150 -6.92 15.72 -1.96
C GLY A 150 -7.40 15.96 -0.52
N TYR A 151 -7.24 14.99 0.39
CA TYR A 151 -7.56 15.16 1.82
C TYR A 151 -6.44 15.83 2.61
N PHE A 152 -5.26 15.89 2.02
CA PHE A 152 -4.09 16.52 2.61
C PHE A 152 -3.96 17.96 2.14
N ASP A 153 -3.62 18.87 3.06
CA ASP A 153 -3.23 20.25 2.75
C ASP A 153 -1.71 20.39 2.52
N ILE A 154 -0.99 19.27 2.58
CA ILE A 154 0.45 19.14 2.30
C ILE A 154 0.68 18.28 1.07
N PRO A 155 1.85 18.37 0.40
CA PRO A 155 2.16 17.54 -0.77
C PRO A 155 2.06 16.04 -0.48
N VAL A 156 1.52 15.29 -1.45
CA VAL A 156 1.42 13.83 -1.41
C VAL A 156 2.06 13.22 -2.65
N ASP A 157 3.01 12.32 -2.46
CA ASP A 157 3.55 11.48 -3.51
C ASP A 157 2.84 10.14 -3.47
N HIS A 158 1.92 9.94 -4.42
CA HIS A 158 1.16 8.70 -4.54
C HIS A 158 1.87 7.75 -5.51
N LEU A 159 2.64 6.82 -4.96
CA LEU A 159 3.37 5.81 -5.70
C LEU A 159 2.47 4.62 -6.06
N THR A 160 2.89 3.81 -7.02
CA THR A 160 2.18 2.59 -7.40
C THR A 160 3.12 1.39 -7.48
N ALA A 161 2.67 0.25 -6.95
CA ALA A 161 3.36 -1.03 -7.04
C ALA A 161 3.02 -1.81 -8.33
N VAL A 162 2.07 -1.33 -9.13
CA VAL A 162 1.61 -2.00 -10.35
C VAL A 162 2.75 -2.45 -11.27
N PRO A 163 3.77 -1.62 -11.62
CA PRO A 163 4.86 -2.05 -12.48
C PRO A 163 5.71 -3.19 -11.87
N TYR A 164 5.86 -3.20 -10.55
CA TYR A 164 6.63 -4.23 -9.84
C TYR A 164 5.88 -5.56 -9.80
N LEU A 165 4.59 -5.53 -9.49
CA LEU A 165 3.71 -6.70 -9.52
C LEU A 165 3.62 -7.26 -10.95
N ALA A 166 3.44 -6.42 -11.97
CA ALA A 166 3.38 -6.84 -13.36
C ALA A 166 4.70 -7.50 -13.81
N ARG A 167 5.85 -6.98 -13.38
CA ARG A 167 7.17 -7.56 -13.68
C ARG A 167 7.28 -9.01 -13.21
N TYR A 168 6.70 -9.35 -12.06
CA TYR A 168 6.68 -10.73 -11.55
C TYR A 168 6.01 -11.69 -12.55
N PHE A 169 4.96 -11.24 -13.23
CA PHE A 169 4.20 -12.06 -14.18
C PHE A 169 4.78 -12.04 -15.60
N LYS A 170 5.78 -11.22 -15.89
CA LYS A 170 6.29 -10.99 -17.26
C LYS A 170 6.71 -12.25 -18.01
N ASP A 171 7.29 -13.22 -17.30
CA ASP A 171 7.69 -14.48 -17.91
C ASP A 171 6.56 -15.50 -17.90
N ILE A 172 5.73 -15.51 -16.86
CA ILE A 172 4.58 -16.41 -16.74
C ILE A 172 3.58 -16.21 -17.89
N VAL A 173 3.31 -14.95 -18.26
CA VAL A 173 2.31 -14.64 -19.31
C VAL A 173 2.77 -15.01 -20.72
N LYS A 174 4.01 -15.41 -20.92
CA LYS A 174 4.50 -15.90 -22.23
C LYS A 174 4.13 -17.35 -22.52
N GLU A 175 3.72 -18.09 -21.49
CA GLU A 175 3.48 -19.53 -21.56
C GLU A 175 2.05 -19.88 -21.96
N ASP A 176 1.11 -18.91 -21.95
CA ASP A 176 -0.31 -19.17 -22.18
C ASP A 176 -1.05 -17.90 -22.67
N ASP A 177 -2.32 -18.01 -23.04
CA ASP A 177 -3.20 -16.87 -23.34
C ASP A 177 -3.75 -16.30 -22.01
N PHE A 178 -3.36 -15.09 -21.69
CA PHE A 178 -3.70 -14.44 -20.41
C PHE A 178 -4.67 -13.26 -20.58
N VAL A 179 -5.50 -13.06 -19.56
CA VAL A 179 -6.34 -11.89 -19.39
C VAL A 179 -6.22 -11.36 -17.95
N VAL A 180 -6.14 -10.03 -17.79
CA VAL A 180 -6.12 -9.40 -16.47
C VAL A 180 -7.54 -9.05 -16.06
N VAL A 181 -7.95 -9.42 -14.85
CA VAL A 181 -9.34 -9.28 -14.39
C VAL A 181 -9.43 -8.37 -13.19
N SER A 182 -10.35 -7.40 -13.27
CA SER A 182 -10.77 -6.60 -12.12
C SER A 182 -11.80 -7.36 -11.29
N PRO A 183 -11.61 -7.51 -9.97
CA PRO A 183 -12.58 -8.20 -9.12
C PRO A 183 -13.86 -7.41 -8.88
N ASP A 184 -13.88 -6.12 -9.25
CA ASP A 184 -15.05 -5.24 -9.20
C ASP A 184 -14.91 -4.04 -10.15
N LEU A 185 -15.94 -3.19 -10.22
CA LEU A 185 -15.93 -1.99 -11.07
C LEU A 185 -14.97 -0.90 -10.56
N GLY A 186 -14.66 -0.86 -9.27
CA GLY A 186 -13.77 0.14 -8.66
C GLY A 186 -12.31 -0.06 -9.04
N GLY A 187 -11.88 -1.32 -9.23
CA GLY A 187 -10.51 -1.70 -9.57
C GLY A 187 -10.12 -1.57 -11.04
N VAL A 188 -11.06 -1.24 -11.95
CA VAL A 188 -10.85 -1.26 -13.42
C VAL A 188 -9.65 -0.41 -13.86
N THR A 189 -9.47 0.77 -13.29
CA THR A 189 -8.34 1.65 -13.65
C THR A 189 -7.00 1.02 -13.30
N ARG A 190 -6.88 0.38 -12.13
CA ARG A 190 -5.68 -0.34 -11.70
C ARG A 190 -5.43 -1.54 -12.59
N THR A 191 -6.46 -2.35 -12.83
CA THR A 191 -6.41 -3.50 -13.72
C THR A 191 -5.92 -3.12 -15.11
N ARG A 192 -6.40 -2.01 -15.67
CA ARG A 192 -5.95 -1.51 -16.97
C ARG A 192 -4.48 -1.11 -16.98
N LYS A 193 -4.01 -0.42 -15.93
CA LYS A 193 -2.60 -0.08 -15.79
C LYS A 193 -1.73 -1.34 -15.76
N PHE A 194 -2.13 -2.33 -14.95
CA PHE A 194 -1.42 -3.61 -14.86
C PHE A 194 -1.40 -4.36 -16.20
N ALA A 195 -2.54 -4.43 -16.89
CA ALA A 195 -2.65 -5.09 -18.20
C ALA A 195 -1.78 -4.40 -19.26
N ASN A 196 -1.68 -3.07 -19.24
CA ASN A 196 -0.83 -2.31 -20.16
C ASN A 196 0.66 -2.64 -19.98
N GLU A 197 1.15 -2.85 -18.73
CA GLU A 197 2.54 -3.27 -18.49
C GLU A 197 2.89 -4.62 -19.13
N LEU A 198 1.88 -5.47 -19.34
CA LEU A 198 2.03 -6.81 -19.91
C LEU A 198 1.48 -6.95 -21.34
N ASN A 199 0.90 -5.88 -21.91
CA ASN A 199 0.19 -5.89 -23.20
C ASN A 199 -0.94 -6.95 -23.26
N LEU A 200 -1.71 -7.10 -22.18
CA LEU A 200 -2.79 -8.06 -22.04
C LEU A 200 -4.17 -7.41 -22.15
N PRO A 201 -5.20 -8.15 -22.60
CA PRO A 201 -6.58 -7.72 -22.51
C PRO A 201 -7.08 -7.69 -21.07
N ILE A 202 -8.21 -7.00 -20.84
CA ILE A 202 -8.88 -6.97 -19.54
C ILE A 202 -10.26 -7.57 -19.59
N ALA A 203 -10.67 -8.14 -18.45
CA ALA A 203 -12.06 -8.47 -18.15
C ALA A 203 -12.45 -7.90 -16.78
N ILE A 204 -13.74 -7.87 -16.47
CA ILE A 204 -14.26 -7.22 -15.26
C ILE A 204 -15.32 -8.14 -14.64
N ILE A 205 -15.24 -8.32 -13.32
CA ILE A 205 -16.32 -8.96 -12.56
C ILE A 205 -17.28 -7.88 -12.07
N GLU A 206 -18.52 -7.96 -12.53
CA GLU A 206 -19.61 -7.15 -12.04
C GLU A 206 -20.43 -7.94 -11.01
N LYS A 207 -20.46 -7.46 -9.77
CA LYS A 207 -21.24 -8.06 -8.70
C LYS A 207 -22.62 -7.43 -8.65
N ARG A 208 -23.66 -8.21 -8.84
CA ARG A 208 -25.05 -7.76 -8.74
C ARG A 208 -25.76 -8.46 -7.60
N ARG A 209 -26.38 -7.69 -6.73
CA ARG A 209 -27.35 -8.18 -5.75
C ARG A 209 -28.76 -7.82 -6.25
N PRO A 210 -29.47 -8.75 -6.88
CA PRO A 210 -30.78 -8.44 -7.48
C PRO A 210 -31.83 -8.10 -6.42
N LYS A 211 -31.72 -8.61 -5.20
CA LYS A 211 -32.60 -8.30 -4.04
C LYS A 211 -31.83 -8.51 -2.73
N ALA A 212 -32.35 -7.91 -1.64
CA ALA A 212 -31.87 -8.24 -0.29
C ALA A 212 -32.12 -9.73 -0.02
N ASN A 213 -31.14 -10.44 0.57
CA ASN A 213 -31.14 -11.88 0.87
C ASN A 213 -31.08 -12.83 -0.33
N VAL A 214 -30.71 -12.37 -1.51
CA VAL A 214 -30.39 -13.24 -2.66
C VAL A 214 -28.88 -13.34 -2.82
N SER A 215 -28.39 -14.54 -3.18
CA SER A 215 -26.98 -14.79 -3.47
C SER A 215 -26.45 -13.77 -4.49
N GLU A 216 -25.23 -13.32 -4.25
CA GLU A 216 -24.54 -12.39 -5.15
C GLU A 216 -24.26 -13.09 -6.48
N VAL A 217 -24.74 -12.52 -7.58
CA VAL A 217 -24.48 -13.02 -8.92
C VAL A 217 -23.27 -12.28 -9.47
N MET A 218 -22.23 -13.04 -9.83
CA MET A 218 -21.06 -12.50 -10.52
C MET A 218 -21.25 -12.62 -12.03
N ASN A 219 -21.34 -11.49 -12.70
CA ASN A 219 -21.33 -11.39 -14.15
C ASN A 219 -19.91 -11.05 -14.61
N ILE A 220 -19.37 -11.79 -15.60
CA ILE A 220 -18.04 -11.52 -16.14
C ILE A 220 -18.21 -10.83 -17.48
N ILE A 221 -17.65 -9.63 -17.60
CA ILE A 221 -17.62 -8.82 -18.82
C ILE A 221 -16.23 -9.02 -19.44
N GLY A 222 -16.18 -9.63 -20.58
CA GLY A 222 -14.95 -10.05 -21.27
C GLY A 222 -14.87 -11.58 -21.41
N ASP A 223 -13.89 -12.05 -22.12
CA ASP A 223 -13.69 -13.47 -22.44
C ASP A 223 -12.58 -14.06 -21.57
N VAL A 224 -12.92 -15.09 -20.78
CA VAL A 224 -12.01 -15.79 -19.85
C VAL A 224 -11.97 -17.31 -20.09
N ASP A 225 -12.84 -17.82 -21.00
CA ASP A 225 -12.93 -19.26 -21.26
C ASP A 225 -11.66 -19.78 -21.95
N GLY A 226 -11.10 -20.83 -21.38
CA GLY A 226 -9.84 -21.43 -21.84
C GLY A 226 -8.58 -20.59 -21.56
N LYS A 227 -8.69 -19.39 -20.99
CA LYS A 227 -7.58 -18.48 -20.72
C LYS A 227 -7.06 -18.59 -19.30
N SER A 228 -5.80 -18.22 -19.10
CA SER A 228 -5.22 -17.97 -17.80
C SER A 228 -5.53 -16.55 -17.35
N VAL A 229 -5.80 -16.36 -16.07
CA VAL A 229 -6.31 -15.11 -15.51
C VAL A 229 -5.37 -14.57 -14.43
N ILE A 230 -5.17 -13.26 -14.41
CA ILE A 230 -4.55 -12.55 -13.28
C ILE A 230 -5.59 -11.59 -12.67
N LEU A 231 -6.05 -11.89 -11.47
CA LEU A 231 -6.88 -10.99 -10.66
C LEU A 231 -5.99 -9.93 -10.01
N VAL A 232 -6.35 -8.64 -10.13
CA VAL A 232 -5.55 -7.53 -9.58
C VAL A 232 -6.39 -6.65 -8.67
N ASP A 233 -5.92 -6.48 -7.42
CA ASP A 233 -6.56 -5.62 -6.44
C ASP A 233 -5.53 -4.70 -5.73
N ASP A 234 -5.97 -3.73 -4.90
CA ASP A 234 -5.09 -2.94 -4.04
C ASP A 234 -4.86 -3.64 -2.70
N ILE A 235 -5.91 -4.18 -2.11
CA ILE A 235 -5.91 -4.71 -0.75
C ILE A 235 -6.50 -6.12 -0.73
N ALA A 236 -5.77 -7.07 -0.21
CA ALA A 236 -6.29 -8.35 0.22
C ALA A 236 -6.40 -8.37 1.75
N ASP A 237 -7.60 -8.13 2.27
CA ASP A 237 -7.86 -8.13 3.71
C ASP A 237 -8.27 -9.55 4.17
N THR A 238 -9.54 -9.87 4.20
CA THR A 238 -10.01 -11.23 4.56
C THR A 238 -9.95 -12.22 3.39
N ALA A 239 -9.45 -11.79 2.23
CA ALA A 239 -9.35 -12.48 0.96
C ALA A 239 -10.68 -13.00 0.38
N GLY A 240 -11.83 -12.65 0.96
CA GLY A 240 -13.13 -13.13 0.49
C GLY A 240 -13.43 -12.71 -0.94
N THR A 241 -13.17 -11.46 -1.31
CA THR A 241 -13.41 -10.93 -2.67
C THR A 241 -12.59 -11.67 -3.71
N ILE A 242 -11.28 -11.81 -3.48
CA ILE A 242 -10.37 -12.36 -4.48
C ILE A 242 -10.56 -13.88 -4.65
N THR A 243 -10.85 -14.61 -3.57
CA THR A 243 -11.08 -16.06 -3.63
C THR A 243 -12.41 -16.41 -4.28
N GLN A 244 -13.50 -15.70 -3.95
CA GLN A 244 -14.79 -15.87 -4.63
C GLN A 244 -14.70 -15.52 -6.13
N ALA A 245 -13.94 -14.46 -6.47
CA ALA A 245 -13.69 -14.10 -7.85
C ALA A 245 -12.93 -15.21 -8.59
N ALA A 246 -11.91 -15.80 -7.96
CA ALA A 246 -11.14 -16.90 -8.53
C ALA A 246 -12.01 -18.13 -8.81
N ASP A 247 -12.86 -18.52 -7.86
CA ASP A 247 -13.77 -19.65 -7.99
C ASP A 247 -14.81 -19.40 -9.11
N ALA A 248 -15.33 -18.17 -9.22
CA ALA A 248 -16.27 -17.79 -10.28
C ALA A 248 -15.63 -17.84 -11.67
N LEU A 249 -14.38 -17.37 -11.80
CA LEU A 249 -13.60 -17.42 -13.04
C LEU A 249 -13.30 -18.86 -13.44
N LYS A 250 -12.93 -19.70 -12.49
CA LYS A 250 -12.70 -21.13 -12.72
C LYS A 250 -13.97 -21.83 -13.21
N ALA A 251 -15.12 -21.51 -12.59
CA ALA A 251 -16.45 -22.03 -13.00
C ALA A 251 -16.86 -21.53 -14.41
N LYS A 252 -16.27 -20.43 -14.92
CA LYS A 252 -16.48 -19.89 -16.25
C LYS A 252 -15.45 -20.34 -17.28
N GLY A 253 -14.68 -21.38 -16.97
CA GLY A 253 -13.75 -22.01 -17.91
C GLY A 253 -12.31 -21.45 -17.86
N ALA A 254 -11.97 -20.58 -16.92
CA ALA A 254 -10.59 -20.12 -16.78
C ALA A 254 -9.64 -21.30 -16.50
N LYS A 255 -8.51 -21.36 -17.24
CA LYS A 255 -7.54 -22.46 -17.16
C LYS A 255 -6.75 -22.42 -15.86
N TYR A 256 -6.10 -21.29 -15.57
CA TYR A 256 -5.40 -21.01 -14.34
C TYR A 256 -5.80 -19.63 -13.82
N VAL A 257 -5.88 -19.48 -12.49
CA VAL A 257 -6.23 -18.20 -11.88
C VAL A 257 -5.12 -17.79 -10.91
N TYR A 258 -4.49 -16.67 -11.19
CA TYR A 258 -3.49 -16.03 -10.35
C TYR A 258 -4.10 -14.79 -9.70
N GLY A 259 -3.54 -14.37 -8.57
CA GLY A 259 -3.95 -13.14 -7.92
C GLY A 259 -2.75 -12.26 -7.59
N ALA A 260 -2.95 -10.95 -7.63
CA ALA A 260 -1.97 -9.96 -7.20
C ALA A 260 -2.67 -8.84 -6.42
N ALA A 261 -2.06 -8.39 -5.33
CA ALA A 261 -2.48 -7.21 -4.60
C ALA A 261 -1.27 -6.43 -4.07
N THR A 262 -1.40 -5.12 -3.96
CA THR A 262 -0.34 -4.32 -3.36
C THR A 262 -0.24 -4.62 -1.87
N HIS A 263 -1.36 -4.56 -1.14
CA HIS A 263 -1.37 -4.67 0.31
C HIS A 263 -1.96 -6.00 0.79
N GLY A 264 -1.11 -6.84 1.31
CA GLY A 264 -1.49 -8.09 1.95
C GLY A 264 -1.84 -7.88 3.43
N VAL A 265 -3.01 -7.34 3.74
CA VAL A 265 -3.46 -7.21 5.14
C VAL A 265 -3.69 -8.58 5.76
N LEU A 266 -4.23 -9.52 4.98
CA LEU A 266 -4.39 -10.95 5.28
C LEU A 266 -4.98 -11.24 6.66
N SER A 267 -5.99 -10.48 7.06
CA SER A 267 -6.63 -10.61 8.37
C SER A 267 -7.57 -11.82 8.46
N GLY A 268 -7.74 -12.31 9.69
CA GLY A 268 -8.67 -13.38 10.02
C GLY A 268 -8.46 -14.65 9.18
N PRO A 269 -9.47 -15.11 8.42
CA PRO A 269 -9.41 -16.38 7.68
C PRO A 269 -8.72 -16.27 6.30
N ALA A 270 -8.00 -15.17 6.00
CA ALA A 270 -7.48 -14.89 4.67
C ALA A 270 -6.58 -16.00 4.13
N ILE A 271 -5.61 -16.43 4.92
CA ILE A 271 -4.64 -17.49 4.53
C ILE A 271 -5.34 -18.80 4.22
N GLU A 272 -6.31 -19.19 5.07
CA GLU A 272 -7.08 -20.41 4.87
C GLU A 272 -7.95 -20.33 3.60
N ARG A 273 -8.59 -19.18 3.38
CA ARG A 273 -9.40 -18.94 2.17
C ARG A 273 -8.56 -19.02 0.89
N ILE A 274 -7.37 -18.39 0.88
CA ILE A 274 -6.46 -18.44 -0.26
C ILE A 274 -6.03 -19.89 -0.53
N LYS A 275 -5.63 -20.63 0.50
CA LYS A 275 -5.22 -22.05 0.37
C LYS A 275 -6.31 -22.95 -0.19
N ASN A 276 -7.58 -22.68 0.16
CA ASN A 276 -8.74 -23.50 -0.24
C ASN A 276 -9.44 -22.98 -1.51
N SER A 277 -8.93 -21.92 -2.13
CA SER A 277 -9.50 -21.32 -3.36
C SER A 277 -8.93 -21.92 -4.63
N SER A 278 -9.49 -21.51 -5.76
CA SER A 278 -8.98 -21.85 -7.09
C SER A 278 -7.76 -21.03 -7.53
N LEU A 279 -7.10 -20.29 -6.62
CA LEU A 279 -5.89 -19.55 -6.93
C LEU A 279 -4.67 -20.46 -7.01
N GLU A 280 -3.96 -20.42 -8.13
CA GLU A 280 -2.66 -21.11 -8.29
C GLU A 280 -1.55 -20.42 -7.49
N LYS A 281 -1.52 -19.09 -7.52
CA LYS A 281 -0.60 -18.25 -6.75
C LYS A 281 -1.27 -16.93 -6.39
N PHE A 282 -0.89 -16.40 -5.24
CA PHE A 282 -1.25 -15.05 -4.82
C PHE A 282 0.02 -14.26 -4.50
N VAL A 283 0.22 -13.13 -5.18
CA VAL A 283 1.42 -12.28 -5.09
C VAL A 283 1.06 -10.97 -4.42
N ILE A 284 1.83 -10.58 -3.41
CA ILE A 284 1.69 -9.31 -2.70
C ILE A 284 3.05 -8.62 -2.60
N THR A 285 3.05 -7.33 -2.26
CA THR A 285 4.26 -6.60 -1.90
C THR A 285 4.51 -6.67 -0.39
N ASP A 286 5.67 -6.21 0.03
CA ASP A 286 6.08 -6.09 1.43
C ASP A 286 5.73 -4.73 2.06
N THR A 287 4.69 -4.06 1.58
CA THR A 287 4.14 -2.83 2.21
C THR A 287 3.63 -3.06 3.63
N ILE A 288 3.32 -4.30 3.97
CA ILE A 288 2.96 -4.82 5.30
C ILE A 288 3.88 -6.00 5.58
N GLU A 289 4.45 -6.05 6.78
CA GLU A 289 5.32 -7.14 7.23
C GLU A 289 4.54 -8.40 7.60
#